data_920ffd3d0daad4695bc19db33954de46
#
_entry.id   920ffd3d0daad4695bc19db33954de46
#
_cell.length_a   1.000
_cell.length_b   1.000
_cell.length_c   1.000
_cell.angle_alpha   90.00
_cell.angle_beta   90.00
_cell.angle_gamma   90.00
#
_symmetry.space_group_name_H-M   'P 1'
#
loop_
_entity.id
_entity.type
_entity.pdbx_description
1 polymer ?
#
loop_
_entity_poly.entity_id
_entity_poly.type
_entity_poly.pdbx_seq_one_letter_code
_entity_poly.pdbx_strand_id
1 'polypeptide(L)'
;MNRAQAQRMYEDVSFLTQLRPFRNYENLESLAAVVNYLKEELGLLSQGFFEQKWMAEGNEYTNLIHSYQPNKTKRLIMGAHYDVCGDQPGADDNGSAVAGLIETMRLVYENNLELDYGIDFVFYCLEEPPFFGTEEMGSYVHAKSVSNNKENIIGMICYEMIGYFSDKKGSQGFPHPALKLLYPSTANFIMTVGVPEYDKFNQMIYKGMKKDSEISVYHFAHSLGRSLAGMSDQRNYWKFGIPALMINDTSFERNPNYHKMTDDIETLDFDRMSQVIDSMLRCLTRIEVS
;
A
#
# COMPACT_ATOMS: atom_id res chain seq x y z
N MET A 1 -20.96 -9.64 -0.96
CA MET A 1 -19.96 -8.89 -0.19
C MET A 1 -20.25 -7.40 -0.33
N ASN A 2 -20.14 -6.65 0.78
CA ASN A 2 -20.12 -5.20 0.75
C ASN A 2 -18.95 -4.75 -0.13
N ARG A 3 -19.11 -3.62 -0.80
CA ARG A 3 -18.15 -3.09 -1.77
C ARG A 3 -17.48 -1.84 -1.19
N ALA A 4 -16.32 -1.52 -1.72
CA ALA A 4 -15.57 -0.31 -1.39
C ALA A 4 -16.39 0.95 -1.68
N GLN A 5 -16.28 1.92 -0.79
CA GLN A 5 -17.01 3.18 -0.86
C GLN A 5 -16.08 4.34 -1.16
N ALA A 6 -16.23 4.94 -2.34
CA ALA A 6 -15.46 6.09 -2.79
C ALA A 6 -15.49 7.25 -1.78
N GLN A 7 -16.66 7.50 -1.18
CA GLN A 7 -16.86 8.59 -0.22
C GLN A 7 -16.02 8.41 1.04
N ARG A 8 -15.94 7.19 1.60
CA ARG A 8 -15.12 6.92 2.81
C ARG A 8 -13.63 7.16 2.52
N MET A 9 -13.14 6.68 1.38
CA MET A 9 -11.74 6.91 0.98
C MET A 9 -11.46 8.38 0.70
N TYR A 10 -12.42 9.13 0.13
CA TYR A 10 -12.31 10.58 -0.01
C TYR A 10 -12.15 11.28 1.36
N GLU A 11 -12.92 10.87 2.36
CA GLU A 11 -12.86 11.43 3.72
C GLU A 11 -11.50 11.12 4.37
N ASP A 12 -10.99 9.88 4.23
CA ASP A 12 -9.67 9.49 4.73
C ASP A 12 -8.55 10.32 4.07
N VAL A 13 -8.53 10.43 2.74
CA VAL A 13 -7.54 11.24 2.01
C VAL A 13 -7.67 12.72 2.37
N SER A 14 -8.91 13.23 2.50
CA SER A 14 -9.16 14.62 2.88
C SER A 14 -8.54 14.95 4.24
N PHE A 15 -8.69 14.08 5.23
CA PHE A 15 -8.03 14.25 6.52
C PHE A 15 -6.50 14.33 6.36
N LEU A 16 -5.90 13.38 5.65
CA LEU A 16 -4.46 13.29 5.48
C LEU A 16 -3.87 14.51 4.76
N THR A 17 -4.53 14.98 3.71
CA THR A 17 -4.03 16.08 2.87
C THR A 17 -4.22 17.48 3.51
N GLN A 18 -5.13 17.59 4.47
CA GLN A 18 -5.40 18.86 5.18
C GLN A 18 -4.49 19.12 6.37
N LEU A 19 -3.72 18.15 6.84
CA LEU A 19 -2.79 18.32 7.96
C LEU A 19 -1.77 19.42 7.66
N ARG A 20 -1.54 20.29 8.66
CA ARG A 20 -0.53 21.36 8.59
C ARG A 20 0.22 21.45 9.93
N PRO A 21 1.58 21.47 9.88
CA PRO A 21 2.42 21.24 8.70
C PRO A 21 2.14 19.87 8.07
N PHE A 22 2.64 19.64 6.84
CA PHE A 22 2.44 18.35 6.19
C PHE A 22 3.12 17.21 6.96
N ARG A 23 2.64 15.98 6.79
CA ARG A 23 3.03 14.77 7.54
C ARG A 23 4.38 14.17 7.11
N ASN A 24 5.41 15.02 6.92
CA ASN A 24 6.78 14.57 6.65
C ASN A 24 7.52 14.23 7.96
N TYR A 25 8.73 13.67 7.84
CA TYR A 25 9.52 13.16 8.97
C TYR A 25 9.88 14.22 10.01
N GLU A 26 9.94 15.51 9.66
CA GLU A 26 10.26 16.61 10.57
C GLU A 26 9.05 17.02 11.43
N ASN A 27 7.85 16.74 10.97
CA ASN A 27 6.60 17.22 11.55
C ASN A 27 5.93 16.16 12.42
N LEU A 28 6.56 15.87 13.57
CA LEU A 28 6.13 14.81 14.50
C LEU A 28 4.68 14.95 14.96
N GLU A 29 4.17 16.19 15.12
CA GLU A 29 2.77 16.44 15.51
C GLU A 29 1.80 15.97 14.44
N SER A 30 2.13 16.20 13.17
CA SER A 30 1.28 15.74 12.06
C SER A 30 1.33 14.23 11.89
N LEU A 31 2.51 13.61 12.07
CA LEU A 31 2.62 12.15 12.10
C LEU A 31 1.82 11.54 13.26
N ALA A 32 1.89 12.15 14.45
CA ALA A 32 1.08 11.72 15.60
C ALA A 32 -0.42 11.90 15.35
N ALA A 33 -0.84 12.97 14.65
CA ALA A 33 -2.23 13.17 14.27
C ALA A 33 -2.73 12.07 13.33
N VAL A 34 -1.90 11.62 12.37
CA VAL A 34 -2.24 10.45 11.52
C VAL A 34 -2.41 9.20 12.38
N VAL A 35 -1.45 8.91 13.28
CA VAL A 35 -1.54 7.73 14.16
C VAL A 35 -2.82 7.76 15.00
N ASN A 36 -3.19 8.92 15.54
CA ASN A 36 -4.43 9.06 16.32
C ASN A 36 -5.67 8.84 15.45
N TYR A 37 -5.73 9.44 14.26
CA TYR A 37 -6.81 9.21 13.29
C TYR A 37 -6.95 7.72 12.97
N LEU A 38 -5.85 7.05 12.65
CA LEU A 38 -5.86 5.60 12.38
C LEU A 38 -6.38 4.81 13.58
N LYS A 39 -6.00 5.17 14.81
CA LYS A 39 -6.50 4.51 16.03
C LYS A 39 -8.01 4.71 16.21
N GLU A 40 -8.54 5.88 15.91
CA GLU A 40 -9.97 6.15 15.95
C GLU A 40 -10.72 5.28 14.94
N GLU A 41 -10.27 5.25 13.68
CA GLU A 41 -10.86 4.41 12.63
C GLU A 41 -10.78 2.91 12.95
N LEU A 42 -9.63 2.45 13.45
CA LEU A 42 -9.44 1.05 13.87
C LEU A 42 -10.28 0.70 15.09
N GLY A 43 -10.43 1.63 16.03
CA GLY A 43 -11.24 1.44 17.24
C GLY A 43 -12.73 1.21 16.96
N LEU A 44 -13.23 1.71 15.81
CA LEU A 44 -14.59 1.45 15.35
C LEU A 44 -14.78 0.00 14.87
N LEU A 45 -13.71 -0.67 14.45
CA LEU A 45 -13.76 -2.03 13.90
C LEU A 45 -13.50 -3.11 14.94
N SER A 46 -12.50 -2.90 15.78
CA SER A 46 -12.17 -3.84 16.88
C SER A 46 -11.25 -3.18 17.90
N GLN A 47 -11.21 -3.76 19.11
CA GLN A 47 -10.23 -3.35 20.11
C GLN A 47 -8.93 -4.13 19.89
N GLY A 48 -7.90 -3.46 19.45
CA GLY A 48 -6.56 -4.02 19.40
C GLY A 48 -5.74 -3.54 18.20
N PHE A 49 -4.81 -2.69 18.49
CA PHE A 49 -3.71 -2.33 17.60
C PHE A 49 -2.41 -2.36 18.40
N PHE A 50 -1.30 -2.47 17.71
CA PHE A 50 0.04 -2.45 18.29
C PHE A 50 0.83 -1.28 17.71
N GLU A 51 1.43 -0.48 18.59
CA GLU A 51 2.37 0.58 18.19
C GLU A 51 3.78 0.02 18.22
N GLN A 52 4.39 -0.10 17.06
CA GLN A 52 5.80 -0.43 16.96
C GLN A 52 6.60 0.87 16.87
N LYS A 53 7.37 1.15 17.91
CA LYS A 53 8.11 2.39 18.05
C LYS A 53 9.61 2.16 17.90
N TRP A 54 10.31 3.13 17.29
CA TRP A 54 11.77 3.14 17.18
C TRP A 54 12.32 4.56 17.15
N MET A 55 13.61 4.68 17.38
CA MET A 55 14.31 5.96 17.31
C MET A 55 15.06 6.09 15.99
N ALA A 56 14.89 7.23 15.32
CA ALA A 56 15.68 7.63 14.16
C ALA A 56 16.04 9.12 14.28
N GLU A 57 17.29 9.47 14.07
CA GLU A 57 17.81 10.84 14.18
C GLU A 57 17.38 11.59 15.45
N GLY A 58 17.26 10.86 16.58
CA GLY A 58 16.90 11.43 17.89
C GLY A 58 15.40 11.62 18.13
N ASN A 59 14.54 11.28 17.18
CA ASN A 59 13.09 11.34 17.31
C ASN A 59 12.47 9.93 17.37
N GLU A 60 11.32 9.80 18.07
CA GLU A 60 10.55 8.55 18.11
C GLU A 60 9.53 8.56 16.98
N TYR A 61 9.52 7.46 16.19
CA TYR A 61 8.54 7.20 15.12
C TYR A 61 7.75 5.95 15.40
N THR A 62 6.61 5.80 14.75
CA THR A 62 5.64 4.74 15.06
C THR A 62 5.09 4.10 13.80
N ASN A 63 5.17 2.76 13.69
CA ASN A 63 4.26 2.01 12.82
C ASN A 63 3.01 1.67 13.63
N LEU A 64 1.84 1.69 13.01
CA LEU A 64 0.62 1.20 13.61
C LEU A 64 0.23 -0.12 12.95
N ILE A 65 -0.01 -1.14 13.76
CA ILE A 65 -0.29 -2.51 13.31
C ILE A 65 -1.64 -2.96 13.86
N HIS A 66 -2.49 -3.49 12.99
CA HIS A 66 -3.75 -4.09 13.37
C HIS A 66 -3.85 -5.51 12.82
N SER A 67 -4.21 -6.48 13.66
CA SER A 67 -4.30 -7.89 13.27
C SER A 67 -5.75 -8.36 13.15
N TYR A 68 -6.15 -8.76 11.94
CA TYR A 68 -7.38 -9.49 11.70
C TYR A 68 -7.15 -10.99 11.89
N GLN A 69 -8.08 -11.69 12.57
CA GLN A 69 -7.95 -13.11 12.94
C GLN A 69 -6.57 -13.42 13.58
N PRO A 70 -6.22 -12.79 14.71
CA PRO A 70 -4.88 -12.87 15.31
C PRO A 70 -4.48 -14.30 15.74
N ASN A 71 -5.45 -15.21 15.92
CA ASN A 71 -5.21 -16.60 16.31
C ASN A 71 -4.74 -17.51 15.17
N LYS A 72 -4.74 -17.04 13.92
CA LYS A 72 -4.25 -17.79 12.77
C LYS A 72 -2.73 -17.77 12.74
N THR A 73 -2.11 -18.94 12.55
CA THR A 73 -0.66 -19.08 12.51
C THR A 73 -0.05 -18.46 11.25
N LYS A 74 -0.67 -18.68 10.09
CA LYS A 74 -0.23 -18.08 8.83
C LYS A 74 -0.74 -16.66 8.73
N ARG A 75 0.13 -15.73 8.31
CA ARG A 75 -0.16 -14.31 8.25
C ARG A 75 0.11 -13.75 6.85
N LEU A 76 -0.81 -12.95 6.33
CA LEU A 76 -0.57 -12.07 5.21
C LEU A 76 -0.34 -10.66 5.76
N ILE A 77 0.68 -9.96 5.30
CA ILE A 77 0.92 -8.57 5.67
C ILE A 77 0.39 -7.67 4.54
N MET A 78 -0.35 -6.65 4.90
CA MET A 78 -0.78 -5.60 3.98
C MET A 78 -0.36 -4.26 4.57
N GLY A 79 0.30 -3.41 3.77
CA GLY A 79 0.80 -2.17 4.32
C GLY A 79 0.88 -1.01 3.33
N ALA A 80 0.92 0.20 3.89
CA ALA A 80 1.12 1.46 3.19
C ALA A 80 1.84 2.44 4.11
N HIS A 81 2.70 3.30 3.57
CA HIS A 81 3.29 4.36 4.37
C HIS A 81 2.37 5.57 4.48
N TYR A 82 2.48 6.30 5.59
CA TYR A 82 1.63 7.44 5.85
C TYR A 82 2.36 8.79 5.89
N ASP A 83 3.69 8.79 5.85
CA ASP A 83 4.50 10.00 5.68
C ASP A 83 4.50 10.50 4.24
N VAL A 84 4.99 11.71 4.01
CA VAL A 84 5.11 12.36 2.69
C VAL A 84 6.50 12.92 2.46
N CYS A 85 6.88 13.05 1.19
CA CYS A 85 8.12 13.66 0.75
C CYS A 85 8.08 15.18 0.89
N GLY A 86 8.74 15.73 1.92
CA GLY A 86 8.81 17.18 2.11
C GLY A 86 7.47 17.86 2.36
N ASP A 87 7.33 19.09 1.87
CA ASP A 87 6.15 19.93 2.11
C ASP A 87 5.12 19.80 0.98
N GLN A 88 4.30 18.75 1.04
CA GLN A 88 3.26 18.48 0.04
C GLN A 88 2.06 17.74 0.64
N PRO A 89 0.86 17.82 0.01
CA PRO A 89 -0.34 17.13 0.51
C PRO A 89 -0.20 15.61 0.49
N GLY A 90 0.44 15.04 -0.55
CA GLY A 90 0.62 13.61 -0.73
C GLY A 90 -0.71 12.86 -0.84
N ALA A 91 -1.58 13.32 -1.74
CA ALA A 91 -2.90 12.71 -1.91
C ALA A 91 -2.79 11.32 -2.53
N ASP A 92 -2.03 11.19 -3.62
CA ASP A 92 -1.74 9.91 -4.24
C ASP A 92 -0.58 9.22 -3.51
N ASP A 93 0.50 9.97 -3.25
CA ASP A 93 1.70 9.51 -2.57
C ASP A 93 1.74 9.95 -1.09
N ASN A 94 1.29 9.16 -0.14
CA ASN A 94 0.68 7.83 -0.29
C ASN A 94 -0.70 7.78 0.40
N GLY A 95 -1.42 8.93 0.41
CA GLY A 95 -2.75 9.07 1.01
C GLY A 95 -3.78 8.12 0.38
N SER A 96 -3.70 7.90 -0.95
CA SER A 96 -4.56 6.97 -1.66
C SER A 96 -4.40 5.54 -1.15
N ALA A 97 -3.18 5.11 -0.91
CA ALA A 97 -2.86 3.79 -0.40
C ALA A 97 -3.25 3.62 1.08
N VAL A 98 -3.03 4.64 1.91
CA VAL A 98 -3.49 4.63 3.32
C VAL A 98 -5.01 4.48 3.38
N ALA A 99 -5.75 5.30 2.62
CA ALA A 99 -7.22 5.21 2.55
C ALA A 99 -7.68 3.86 2.00
N GLY A 100 -7.01 3.34 0.96
CA GLY A 100 -7.28 2.00 0.42
C GLY A 100 -7.04 0.89 1.42
N LEU A 101 -6.01 1.00 2.27
CA LEU A 101 -5.71 0.02 3.32
C LEU A 101 -6.77 0.05 4.43
N ILE A 102 -7.21 1.26 4.86
CA ILE A 102 -8.31 1.45 5.81
C ILE A 102 -9.59 0.83 5.26
N GLU A 103 -9.93 1.13 4.00
CA GLU A 103 -11.15 0.61 3.36
C GLU A 103 -11.11 -0.90 3.18
N THR A 104 -9.95 -1.47 2.80
CA THR A 104 -9.76 -2.93 2.75
C THR A 104 -10.05 -3.57 4.12
N MET A 105 -9.55 -2.95 5.18
CA MET A 105 -9.75 -3.43 6.54
C MET A 105 -11.22 -3.31 6.97
N ARG A 106 -11.90 -2.17 6.71
CA ARG A 106 -13.35 -2.01 6.96
C ARG A 106 -14.14 -3.14 6.28
N LEU A 107 -13.84 -3.42 5.02
CA LEU A 107 -14.54 -4.46 4.24
C LEU A 107 -14.28 -5.88 4.73
N VAL A 108 -13.08 -6.17 5.21
CA VAL A 108 -12.76 -7.48 5.81
C VAL A 108 -13.65 -7.72 7.04
N TYR A 109 -13.86 -6.70 7.89
CA TYR A 109 -14.74 -6.78 9.04
C TYR A 109 -16.23 -6.78 8.67
N GLU A 110 -16.68 -5.88 7.82
CA GLU A 110 -18.07 -5.75 7.39
C GLU A 110 -18.61 -7.01 6.69
N ASN A 111 -17.71 -7.70 5.96
CA ASN A 111 -18.06 -8.96 5.30
C ASN A 111 -17.81 -10.19 6.19
N ASN A 112 -17.29 -10.02 7.40
CA ASN A 112 -16.93 -11.11 8.31
C ASN A 112 -16.14 -12.21 7.60
N LEU A 113 -15.06 -11.84 6.88
CA LEU A 113 -14.32 -12.79 6.06
C LEU A 113 -13.69 -13.88 6.92
N GLU A 114 -14.11 -15.12 6.72
CA GLU A 114 -13.45 -16.29 7.30
C GLU A 114 -12.33 -16.76 6.38
N LEU A 115 -11.09 -16.50 6.77
CA LEU A 115 -9.89 -16.86 6.02
C LEU A 115 -9.12 -17.96 6.74
N ASP A 116 -8.38 -18.77 5.98
CA ASP A 116 -7.49 -19.80 6.56
C ASP A 116 -6.21 -19.20 7.16
N TYR A 117 -6.05 -17.88 7.06
CA TYR A 117 -4.92 -17.10 7.56
C TYR A 117 -5.42 -15.80 8.20
N GLY A 118 -4.55 -15.17 8.98
CA GLY A 118 -4.81 -13.82 9.49
C GLY A 118 -4.15 -12.76 8.62
N ILE A 119 -4.61 -11.51 8.76
CA ILE A 119 -4.02 -10.37 8.07
C ILE A 119 -3.45 -9.41 9.11
N ASP A 120 -2.21 -8.96 8.90
CA ASP A 120 -1.62 -7.84 9.62
C ASP A 120 -1.63 -6.60 8.72
N PHE A 121 -2.47 -5.64 9.04
CA PHE A 121 -2.51 -4.33 8.41
C PHE A 121 -1.48 -3.43 9.09
N VAL A 122 -0.55 -2.89 8.32
CA VAL A 122 0.58 -2.12 8.85
C VAL A 122 0.67 -0.76 8.17
N PHE A 123 0.56 0.29 8.95
CA PHE A 123 0.76 1.66 8.49
C PHE A 123 2.19 2.06 8.86
N TYR A 124 3.04 2.27 7.84
CA TYR A 124 4.46 2.54 8.02
C TYR A 124 4.74 4.03 8.11
N CYS A 125 5.81 4.38 8.83
CA CYS A 125 6.40 5.70 8.83
C CYS A 125 7.82 5.66 8.28
N LEU A 126 8.32 6.81 7.80
CA LEU A 126 9.67 6.99 7.29
C LEU A 126 9.97 6.17 6.02
N GLU A 127 9.01 6.09 5.10
CA GLU A 127 9.27 5.54 3.77
C GLU A 127 10.07 6.53 2.93
N GLU A 128 9.76 7.80 3.04
CA GLU A 128 10.24 8.89 2.20
C GLU A 128 11.70 9.33 2.51
N PRO A 129 12.38 10.01 1.57
CA PRO A 129 13.66 10.62 1.86
C PRO A 129 13.62 11.56 3.07
N PRO A 130 14.65 11.54 3.93
CA PRO A 130 15.98 10.96 3.72
C PRO A 130 16.09 9.47 4.12
N PHE A 131 15.03 8.87 4.65
CA PHE A 131 15.08 7.52 5.23
C PHE A 131 14.91 6.41 4.19
N PHE A 132 14.43 6.72 3.00
CA PHE A 132 14.23 5.72 1.94
C PHE A 132 15.49 4.85 1.71
N GLY A 133 15.30 3.55 1.80
CA GLY A 133 16.38 2.57 1.60
C GLY A 133 17.25 2.29 2.81
N THR A 134 17.06 3.01 3.92
CA THR A 134 17.80 2.81 5.18
C THR A 134 17.16 1.73 6.06
N GLU A 135 17.82 1.39 7.17
CA GLU A 135 17.28 0.47 8.18
C GLU A 135 16.29 1.17 9.13
N GLU A 136 16.14 2.48 8.99
CA GLU A 136 15.25 3.31 9.80
C GLU A 136 13.85 3.42 9.17
N MET A 137 13.65 2.97 7.92
CA MET A 137 12.31 2.84 7.34
C MET A 137 11.42 1.97 8.24
N GLY A 138 10.18 2.41 8.48
CA GLY A 138 9.24 1.64 9.29
C GLY A 138 8.99 0.24 8.77
N SER A 139 8.95 0.06 7.45
CA SER A 139 8.84 -1.27 6.83
C SER A 139 10.07 -2.15 7.05
N TYR A 140 11.27 -1.58 7.15
CA TYR A 140 12.46 -2.36 7.53
C TYR A 140 12.36 -2.82 8.98
N VAL A 141 11.98 -1.91 9.89
CA VAL A 141 11.79 -2.22 11.31
C VAL A 141 10.75 -3.32 11.50
N HIS A 142 9.63 -3.24 10.78
CA HIS A 142 8.58 -4.26 10.85
C HIS A 142 9.05 -5.59 10.23
N ALA A 143 9.62 -5.59 9.03
CA ALA A 143 10.10 -6.79 8.35
C ALA A 143 11.14 -7.54 9.19
N LYS A 144 12.06 -6.80 9.85
CA LYS A 144 13.05 -7.35 10.78
C LYS A 144 12.39 -8.01 11.99
N SER A 145 11.34 -7.40 12.55
CA SER A 145 10.66 -7.92 13.74
C SER A 145 9.95 -9.25 13.48
N VAL A 146 9.43 -9.47 12.26
CA VAL A 146 8.72 -10.71 11.89
C VAL A 146 9.62 -11.75 11.22
N SER A 147 10.88 -11.41 10.92
CA SER A 147 11.79 -12.24 10.12
C SER A 147 12.13 -13.60 10.76
N ASN A 148 12.12 -13.68 12.08
CA ASN A 148 12.38 -14.93 12.82
C ASN A 148 11.25 -15.96 12.69
N ASN A 149 10.04 -15.53 12.25
CA ASN A 149 8.87 -16.38 12.03
C ASN A 149 8.41 -16.30 10.56
N LYS A 150 9.33 -16.02 9.64
CA LYS A 150 9.00 -15.80 8.22
C LYS A 150 8.32 -16.98 7.55
N GLU A 151 8.53 -18.20 8.05
CA GLU A 151 7.85 -19.42 7.56
C GLU A 151 6.32 -19.35 7.77
N ASN A 152 5.86 -18.51 8.70
CA ASN A 152 4.45 -18.25 8.94
C ASN A 152 3.91 -17.06 8.12
N ILE A 153 4.78 -16.30 7.45
CA ILE A 153 4.38 -15.18 6.61
C ILE A 153 4.13 -15.68 5.18
N ILE A 154 2.91 -15.57 4.71
CA ILE A 154 2.51 -15.90 3.33
C ILE A 154 3.21 -14.94 2.35
N GLY A 155 3.24 -13.67 2.70
CA GLY A 155 3.89 -12.60 1.95
C GLY A 155 3.40 -11.22 2.42
N MET A 156 3.93 -10.18 1.76
CA MET A 156 3.52 -8.78 2.01
C MET A 156 2.98 -8.14 0.73
N ILE A 157 1.85 -7.48 0.85
CA ILE A 157 1.24 -6.65 -0.19
C ILE A 157 1.40 -5.19 0.23
N CYS A 158 2.17 -4.44 -0.53
CA CYS A 158 2.32 -3.00 -0.38
C CYS A 158 1.29 -2.29 -1.25
N TYR A 159 0.50 -1.40 -0.67
CA TYR A 159 -0.23 -0.39 -1.43
C TYR A 159 0.66 0.84 -1.57
N GLU A 160 0.82 1.28 -2.81
CA GLU A 160 1.67 2.41 -3.16
C GLU A 160 1.09 3.15 -4.34
N MET A 161 0.59 4.38 -4.12
CA MET A 161 -0.06 5.21 -5.14
C MET A 161 -1.08 4.40 -5.95
N ILE A 162 -2.34 4.42 -5.53
CA ILE A 162 -3.42 3.63 -6.16
C ILE A 162 -4.58 4.50 -6.64
N GLY A 163 -4.37 5.82 -6.71
CA GLY A 163 -5.45 6.79 -6.87
C GLY A 163 -5.45 7.58 -8.19
N TYR A 164 -4.34 7.69 -8.92
CA TYR A 164 -4.28 8.50 -10.13
C TYR A 164 -4.61 7.70 -11.39
N PHE A 165 -5.68 8.09 -12.09
CA PHE A 165 -6.10 7.46 -13.35
C PHE A 165 -6.44 8.50 -14.42
N SER A 166 -6.33 8.09 -15.68
CA SER A 166 -6.68 8.94 -16.83
C SER A 166 -7.10 8.09 -18.03
N ASP A 167 -8.20 8.46 -18.68
CA ASP A 167 -8.65 7.84 -19.93
C ASP A 167 -8.04 8.49 -21.18
N LYS A 168 -7.21 9.51 -20.98
CA LYS A 168 -6.55 10.18 -22.10
C LYS A 168 -5.55 9.24 -22.77
N LYS A 169 -5.67 9.07 -24.09
CA LYS A 169 -4.72 8.27 -24.86
C LYS A 169 -3.30 8.85 -24.73
N GLY A 170 -2.34 7.99 -24.43
CA GLY A 170 -0.95 8.40 -24.25
C GLY A 170 -0.63 8.98 -22.85
N SER A 171 -1.57 8.85 -21.89
CA SER A 171 -1.36 9.27 -20.49
C SER A 171 -0.43 8.35 -19.71
N GLN A 172 -0.19 7.10 -20.17
CA GLN A 172 0.75 6.18 -19.55
C GLN A 172 2.16 6.36 -20.11
N GLY A 173 3.10 6.74 -19.24
CA GLY A 173 4.53 6.67 -19.48
C GLY A 173 5.11 5.29 -19.23
N PHE A 174 6.39 5.10 -19.59
CA PHE A 174 7.10 3.84 -19.37
C PHE A 174 8.61 4.11 -19.20
N PRO A 175 9.28 3.48 -18.23
CA PRO A 175 10.71 3.65 -18.01
C PRO A 175 11.57 3.09 -19.16
N HIS A 176 10.99 2.20 -19.98
CA HIS A 176 11.66 1.65 -21.15
C HIS A 176 10.68 1.53 -22.33
N PRO A 177 11.07 1.95 -23.56
CA PRO A 177 10.18 1.96 -24.74
C PRO A 177 9.56 0.60 -25.10
N ALA A 178 10.27 -0.52 -24.85
CA ALA A 178 9.76 -1.86 -25.13
C ALA A 178 8.49 -2.20 -24.34
N LEU A 179 8.27 -1.59 -23.16
CA LEU A 179 7.08 -1.83 -22.34
C LEU A 179 5.81 -1.32 -23.01
N LYS A 180 5.91 -0.36 -23.94
CA LYS A 180 4.78 0.11 -24.77
C LYS A 180 4.18 -0.99 -25.65
N LEU A 181 4.92 -2.07 -25.90
CA LEU A 181 4.45 -3.22 -26.66
C LEU A 181 3.68 -4.23 -25.80
N LEU A 182 3.87 -4.15 -24.48
CA LEU A 182 3.31 -5.12 -23.52
C LEU A 182 2.15 -4.54 -22.72
N TYR A 183 2.09 -3.23 -22.54
CA TYR A 183 1.11 -2.57 -21.69
C TYR A 183 0.36 -1.46 -22.41
N PRO A 184 -0.87 -1.12 -21.97
CA PRO A 184 -1.67 -0.04 -22.56
C PRO A 184 -0.98 1.33 -22.44
N SER A 185 -1.22 2.20 -23.43
CA SER A 185 -0.77 3.60 -23.40
C SER A 185 -1.74 4.53 -22.66
N THR A 186 -2.81 4.01 -22.11
CA THR A 186 -3.83 4.75 -21.36
C THR A 186 -3.73 4.38 -19.89
N ALA A 187 -3.64 5.35 -19.00
CA ALA A 187 -3.40 5.19 -17.58
C ALA A 187 -4.69 4.85 -16.79
N ASN A 188 -5.41 3.79 -17.19
CA ASN A 188 -6.69 3.37 -16.61
C ASN A 188 -6.68 1.92 -16.10
N PHE A 189 -5.56 1.50 -15.57
CA PHE A 189 -5.33 0.17 -15.03
C PHE A 189 -4.53 0.25 -13.73
N ILE A 190 -4.50 -0.84 -12.97
CA ILE A 190 -3.62 -1.03 -11.82
C ILE A 190 -2.59 -2.14 -12.10
N MET A 191 -1.42 -2.05 -11.47
CA MET A 191 -0.36 -3.05 -11.61
C MET A 191 -0.08 -3.78 -10.30
N THR A 192 0.24 -5.06 -10.42
CA THR A 192 0.97 -5.80 -9.39
C THR A 192 2.44 -5.81 -9.80
N VAL A 193 3.31 -5.28 -8.96
CA VAL A 193 4.74 -5.12 -9.26
C VAL A 193 5.57 -5.92 -8.26
N GLY A 194 6.32 -6.89 -8.74
CA GLY A 194 7.13 -7.78 -7.91
C GLY A 194 8.48 -8.12 -8.54
N VAL A 195 9.17 -9.10 -7.96
CA VAL A 195 10.43 -9.62 -8.46
C VAL A 195 10.33 -11.11 -8.79
N PRO A 196 11.09 -11.62 -9.79
CA PRO A 196 10.95 -13.00 -10.25
C PRO A 196 11.20 -14.06 -9.17
N GLU A 197 11.99 -13.73 -8.15
CA GLU A 197 12.32 -14.65 -7.06
C GLU A 197 11.10 -15.12 -6.27
N TYR A 198 10.02 -14.34 -6.31
CA TYR A 198 8.76 -14.62 -5.60
C TYR A 198 7.58 -14.83 -6.56
N ASP A 199 7.84 -15.37 -7.75
CA ASP A 199 6.83 -15.51 -8.81
C ASP A 199 5.57 -16.26 -8.34
N LYS A 200 5.71 -17.31 -7.51
CA LYS A 200 4.55 -18.03 -6.96
C LYS A 200 3.59 -17.10 -6.22
N PHE A 201 4.11 -16.25 -5.34
CA PHE A 201 3.33 -15.27 -4.59
C PHE A 201 2.77 -14.19 -5.53
N ASN A 202 3.63 -13.64 -6.40
CA ASN A 202 3.23 -12.60 -7.35
C ASN A 202 2.06 -13.06 -8.24
N GLN A 203 2.15 -14.26 -8.80
CA GLN A 203 1.10 -14.83 -9.67
C GLN A 203 -0.19 -15.13 -8.91
N MET A 204 -0.09 -15.56 -7.65
CA MET A 204 -1.26 -15.80 -6.81
C MET A 204 -2.05 -14.49 -6.61
N ILE A 205 -1.38 -13.40 -6.24
CA ILE A 205 -2.04 -12.10 -6.04
C ILE A 205 -2.55 -11.53 -7.38
N TYR A 206 -1.72 -11.53 -8.42
CA TYR A 206 -2.12 -11.04 -9.75
C TYR A 206 -3.37 -11.75 -10.27
N LYS A 207 -3.38 -13.09 -10.27
CA LYS A 207 -4.54 -13.87 -10.76
C LYS A 207 -5.76 -13.67 -9.87
N GLY A 208 -5.56 -13.60 -8.56
CA GLY A 208 -6.63 -13.34 -7.60
C GLY A 208 -7.31 -11.98 -7.82
N MET A 209 -6.53 -10.92 -8.02
CA MET A 209 -7.04 -9.58 -8.33
C MET A 209 -7.67 -9.50 -9.71
N LYS A 210 -7.04 -10.08 -10.74
CA LYS A 210 -7.51 -9.99 -12.12
C LYS A 210 -8.86 -10.69 -12.33
N LYS A 211 -9.12 -11.75 -11.59
CA LYS A 211 -10.35 -12.55 -11.74
C LYS A 211 -11.57 -11.74 -11.26
N ASP A 212 -12.52 -11.53 -12.13
CA ASP A 212 -13.77 -10.79 -11.90
C ASP A 212 -13.53 -9.31 -11.50
N SER A 213 -12.41 -8.73 -11.93
CA SER A 213 -12.08 -7.33 -11.68
C SER A 213 -12.81 -6.39 -12.65
N GLU A 214 -13.32 -5.28 -12.12
CA GLU A 214 -13.92 -4.21 -12.92
C GLU A 214 -12.85 -3.26 -13.47
N ILE A 215 -11.68 -3.21 -12.82
CA ILE A 215 -10.50 -2.49 -13.31
C ILE A 215 -9.53 -3.46 -14.00
N SER A 216 -8.86 -3.01 -15.06
CA SER A 216 -7.82 -3.81 -15.70
C SER A 216 -6.62 -3.98 -14.76
N VAL A 217 -6.20 -5.22 -14.54
CA VAL A 217 -5.04 -5.54 -13.70
C VAL A 217 -3.94 -6.11 -14.58
N TYR A 218 -2.74 -5.52 -14.51
CA TYR A 218 -1.54 -5.99 -15.17
C TYR A 218 -0.50 -6.43 -14.14
N HIS A 219 0.51 -7.16 -14.59
CA HIS A 219 1.58 -7.68 -13.75
C HIS A 219 2.94 -7.36 -14.34
N PHE A 220 3.86 -6.92 -13.48
CA PHE A 220 5.26 -6.72 -13.81
C PHE A 220 6.15 -7.42 -12.79
N ALA A 221 6.97 -8.37 -13.25
CA ALA A 221 8.03 -8.99 -12.44
C ALA A 221 9.17 -9.36 -13.39
N HIS A 222 10.19 -8.51 -13.47
CA HIS A 222 11.33 -8.72 -14.35
C HIS A 222 12.63 -8.33 -13.65
N SER A 223 13.67 -9.13 -13.82
CA SER A 223 14.98 -8.92 -13.18
C SER A 223 15.61 -7.55 -13.51
N LEU A 224 15.44 -7.07 -14.74
CA LEU A 224 15.91 -5.75 -15.18
C LEU A 224 15.13 -4.59 -14.53
N GLY A 225 13.95 -4.86 -14.00
CA GLY A 225 13.11 -3.87 -13.32
C GLY A 225 13.20 -3.92 -11.80
N ARG A 226 14.14 -4.69 -11.22
CA ARG A 226 14.23 -4.85 -9.76
C ARG A 226 14.37 -3.53 -9.01
N SER A 227 15.10 -2.55 -9.55
CA SER A 227 15.23 -1.23 -8.95
C SER A 227 13.90 -0.48 -8.91
N LEU A 228 13.14 -0.53 -10.00
CA LEU A 228 11.78 0.05 -10.07
C LEU A 228 10.78 -0.71 -9.21
N ALA A 229 10.86 -2.04 -9.23
CA ALA A 229 10.00 -2.89 -8.38
C ALA A 229 10.27 -2.68 -6.88
N GLY A 230 11.44 -2.17 -6.50
CA GLY A 230 11.83 -1.89 -5.12
C GLY A 230 11.69 -0.44 -4.70
N MET A 231 10.76 0.30 -5.28
CA MET A 231 10.57 1.74 -5.02
C MET A 231 9.55 2.04 -3.90
N SER A 232 9.28 1.07 -3.00
CA SER A 232 8.48 1.28 -1.80
C SER A 232 8.78 0.21 -0.73
N ASP A 233 7.93 0.11 0.29
CA ASP A 233 8.06 -0.68 1.52
C ASP A 233 8.31 -2.17 1.31
N GLN A 234 7.76 -2.79 0.26
CA GLN A 234 7.92 -4.22 -0.05
C GLN A 234 9.38 -4.63 -0.21
N ARG A 235 10.28 -3.71 -0.61
CA ARG A 235 11.71 -3.98 -0.78
C ARG A 235 12.39 -4.48 0.49
N ASN A 236 11.92 -4.01 1.63
CA ASN A 236 12.51 -4.33 2.92
C ASN A 236 12.20 -5.77 3.34
N TYR A 237 11.05 -6.31 2.93
CA TYR A 237 10.70 -7.71 3.16
C TYR A 237 11.58 -8.68 2.37
N TRP A 238 11.97 -8.31 1.15
CA TRP A 238 12.92 -9.10 0.35
C TRP A 238 14.28 -9.26 1.03
N LYS A 239 14.73 -8.27 1.80
CA LYS A 239 15.99 -8.34 2.56
C LYS A 239 16.01 -9.49 3.57
N PHE A 240 14.83 -9.86 4.08
CA PHE A 240 14.66 -10.95 5.04
C PHE A 240 14.14 -12.26 4.41
N GLY A 241 14.03 -12.31 3.09
CA GLY A 241 13.58 -13.49 2.36
C GLY A 241 12.06 -13.73 2.48
N ILE A 242 11.27 -12.68 2.73
CA ILE A 242 9.82 -12.71 2.77
C ILE A 242 9.30 -12.30 1.39
N PRO A 243 8.40 -13.09 0.75
CA PRO A 243 7.76 -12.71 -0.50
C PRO A 243 7.02 -11.39 -0.35
N ALA A 244 7.18 -10.49 -1.31
CA ALA A 244 6.44 -9.22 -1.28
C ALA A 244 6.24 -8.66 -2.69
N LEU A 245 5.15 -7.92 -2.88
CA LEU A 245 4.85 -7.19 -4.10
C LEU A 245 4.16 -5.86 -3.77
N MET A 246 4.12 -4.97 -4.76
CA MET A 246 3.47 -3.67 -4.69
C MET A 246 2.24 -3.66 -5.60
N ILE A 247 1.15 -3.08 -5.13
CA ILE A 247 -0.01 -2.69 -5.94
C ILE A 247 0.14 -1.20 -6.22
N ASN A 248 0.23 -0.84 -7.50
CA ASN A 248 0.65 0.51 -7.87
C ASN A 248 -0.03 0.97 -9.17
N ASP A 249 -0.35 2.23 -9.24
CA ASP A 249 -0.89 2.86 -10.44
C ASP A 249 0.19 3.22 -11.47
N THR A 250 1.45 2.96 -11.20
CA THR A 250 2.67 3.28 -11.92
C THR A 250 3.29 4.64 -11.58
N SER A 251 2.84 5.30 -10.52
CA SER A 251 3.45 6.47 -9.89
C SER A 251 3.90 7.56 -10.89
N PHE A 252 5.13 8.01 -10.80
CA PHE A 252 5.71 9.06 -11.64
C PHE A 252 5.71 8.75 -13.15
N GLU A 253 5.46 7.52 -13.57
CA GLU A 253 5.31 7.19 -15.00
C GLU A 253 3.98 7.68 -15.59
N ARG A 254 2.97 7.95 -14.73
CA ARG A 254 1.69 8.50 -15.17
C ARG A 254 1.27 9.76 -14.42
N ASN A 255 1.58 9.87 -13.12
CA ASN A 255 1.15 10.98 -12.28
C ASN A 255 2.16 12.14 -12.34
N PRO A 256 1.83 13.27 -13.00
CA PRO A 256 2.71 14.42 -13.08
C PRO A 256 2.83 15.19 -11.77
N ASN A 257 2.02 14.84 -10.76
CA ASN A 257 1.96 15.51 -9.46
C ASN A 257 2.89 14.88 -8.41
N TYR A 258 3.49 13.72 -8.73
CA TYR A 258 4.40 12.99 -7.84
C TYR A 258 5.44 13.90 -7.20
N HIS A 259 5.55 13.89 -5.87
CA HIS A 259 6.43 14.73 -5.05
C HIS A 259 6.25 16.25 -5.28
N LYS A 260 5.02 16.72 -5.49
CA LYS A 260 4.71 18.14 -5.71
C LYS A 260 3.52 18.60 -4.87
N MET A 261 3.46 19.92 -4.66
CA MET A 261 2.30 20.59 -4.05
C MET A 261 0.99 20.36 -4.81
N THR A 262 1.05 19.88 -6.05
CA THR A 262 -0.11 19.55 -6.88
C THR A 262 -0.57 18.10 -6.72
N ASP A 263 0.07 17.30 -5.85
CA ASP A 263 -0.43 15.99 -5.44
C ASP A 263 -1.56 16.16 -4.43
N ASP A 264 -2.71 16.59 -4.93
CA ASP A 264 -3.87 16.98 -4.15
C ASP A 264 -5.06 16.05 -4.44
N ILE A 265 -6.03 16.02 -3.54
CA ILE A 265 -7.20 15.14 -3.54
C ILE A 265 -8.01 15.24 -4.83
N GLU A 266 -8.06 16.42 -5.45
CA GLU A 266 -8.76 16.69 -6.71
C GLU A 266 -8.19 15.89 -7.91
N THR A 267 -6.98 15.33 -7.77
CA THR A 267 -6.30 14.57 -8.82
C THR A 267 -6.67 13.09 -8.83
N LEU A 268 -7.37 12.61 -7.79
CA LEU A 268 -7.66 11.19 -7.59
C LEU A 268 -9.00 10.76 -8.19
N ASP A 269 -9.06 9.50 -8.62
CA ASP A 269 -10.27 8.81 -9.09
C ASP A 269 -10.73 7.78 -8.04
N PHE A 270 -11.56 8.23 -7.12
CA PHE A 270 -12.04 7.39 -6.01
C PHE A 270 -12.96 6.24 -6.48
N ASP A 271 -13.61 6.37 -7.61
CA ASP A 271 -14.40 5.28 -8.18
C ASP A 271 -13.50 4.14 -8.65
N ARG A 272 -12.36 4.46 -9.30
CA ARG A 272 -11.36 3.46 -9.70
C ARG A 272 -10.59 2.92 -8.50
N MET A 273 -10.28 3.75 -7.51
CA MET A 273 -9.75 3.24 -6.24
C MET A 273 -10.68 2.19 -5.63
N SER A 274 -12.00 2.43 -5.61
CA SER A 274 -12.99 1.45 -5.13
C SER A 274 -12.90 0.13 -5.89
N GLN A 275 -12.74 0.18 -7.22
CA GLN A 275 -12.58 -1.03 -8.04
C GLN A 275 -11.28 -1.79 -7.72
N VAL A 276 -10.19 -1.06 -7.41
CA VAL A 276 -8.92 -1.69 -6.95
C VAL A 276 -9.14 -2.43 -5.63
N ILE A 277 -9.78 -1.78 -4.66
CA ILE A 277 -10.04 -2.37 -3.34
C ILE A 277 -11.00 -3.55 -3.44
N ASP A 278 -12.07 -3.45 -4.22
CA ASP A 278 -12.98 -4.57 -4.51
C ASP A 278 -12.26 -5.78 -5.14
N SER A 279 -11.31 -5.50 -6.03
CA SER A 279 -10.48 -6.52 -6.67
C SER A 279 -9.57 -7.21 -5.65
N MET A 280 -8.96 -6.44 -4.74
CA MET A 280 -8.16 -6.99 -3.64
C MET A 280 -9.02 -7.79 -2.65
N LEU A 281 -10.19 -7.29 -2.26
CA LEU A 281 -11.09 -8.01 -1.36
C LEU A 281 -11.45 -9.42 -1.90
N ARG A 282 -11.77 -9.50 -3.20
CA ARG A 282 -11.99 -10.78 -3.87
C ARG A 282 -10.72 -11.65 -3.92
N CYS A 283 -9.56 -11.03 -4.11
CA CYS A 283 -8.28 -11.74 -4.08
C CYS A 283 -8.03 -12.40 -2.72
N LEU A 284 -8.28 -11.69 -1.61
CA LEU A 284 -8.09 -12.21 -0.25
C LEU A 284 -8.86 -13.52 -0.01
N THR A 285 -10.07 -13.65 -0.54
CA THR A 285 -10.86 -14.91 -0.41
C THR A 285 -10.36 -16.07 -1.27
N ARG A 286 -9.32 -15.87 -2.08
CA ARG A 286 -8.78 -16.85 -3.04
C ARG A 286 -7.33 -17.25 -2.74
N ILE A 287 -6.73 -16.66 -1.71
CA ILE A 287 -5.37 -17.01 -1.31
C ILE A 287 -5.40 -18.38 -0.65
N GLU A 288 -4.66 -19.31 -1.25
CA GLU A 288 -4.48 -20.67 -0.72
C GLU A 288 -3.26 -20.72 0.18
N VAL A 289 -3.44 -21.21 1.39
CA VAL A 289 -2.36 -21.41 2.37
C VAL A 289 -1.88 -22.85 2.26
N SER A 290 -0.67 -23.04 1.78
CA SER A 290 -0.03 -24.36 1.69
C SER A 290 0.80 -24.68 2.93
#